data_15a94021f86113c76b30a71f8cfe8084
#
_entry.id   15a94021f86113c76b30a71f8cfe8084
#
_cell.length_a   1.000
_cell.length_b   1.000
_cell.length_c   1.000
_cell.angle_alpha   90.00
_cell.angle_beta   90.00
_cell.angle_gamma   90.00
#
_symmetry.space_group_name_H-M   'P 1'
#
loop_
_entity.id
_entity.type
_entity.pdbx_description
1 polymer ?
#
loop_
_entity_poly.entity_id
_entity_poly.type
_entity_poly.pdbx_seq_one_letter_code
_entity_poly.pdbx_strand_id
1 'polypeptide(L)'
;MAVQGAQQGEGGLQIGAGDRQDEGPGWCDLRSTMTNPTTPSEAASGKRLWLNLILWALLALLLRWVVIEPRWIPSGSMLPTLQLNDRILVEKLRPRISHSRHGHLHRGDVVVFAPPSQLVAAGYDPKAALIKRVVGLPGDELAVDEGVLRRNGAVVEEPWLREAITYAMEPVTVPDDALWVMGDNRNASLDSHLWGPLPETNVIGTAIWRYWPPNRFGPLRIPANNLDG
;
A
#
# COMPACT_ATOMS: atom_id res chain seq x y z
N MET A 1 -6.18 56.82 39.44
CA MET A 1 -6.56 56.58 40.83
C MET A 1 -5.58 55.45 41.27
N ALA A 2 -4.42 55.78 41.89
CA ALA A 2 -4.28 56.09 43.31
C ALA A 2 -4.59 54.84 44.15
N VAL A 3 -3.76 54.29 45.05
CA VAL A 3 -2.82 54.82 46.05
C VAL A 3 -2.08 53.56 46.62
N GLN A 4 -0.76 53.45 46.70
CA GLN A 4 0.10 53.74 47.85
C GLN A 4 -0.21 52.98 49.17
N GLY A 5 0.81 52.33 49.74
CA GLY A 5 1.48 52.62 51.00
C GLY A 5 2.29 51.39 51.45
N ALA A 6 3.61 51.41 51.58
CA ALA A 6 4.45 52.01 52.64
C ALA A 6 4.32 51.22 53.97
N GLN A 7 5.32 50.79 54.58
CA GLN A 7 6.52 51.14 55.25
C GLN A 7 6.85 50.20 56.44
N GLN A 8 8.09 49.81 56.58
CA GLN A 8 9.04 50.06 57.69
C GLN A 8 8.86 49.29 59.03
N GLY A 9 9.97 48.85 59.52
CA GLY A 9 10.22 48.50 60.92
C GLY A 9 11.59 47.90 61.16
N GLU A 10 12.53 48.76 61.45
CA GLU A 10 13.87 48.53 61.96
C GLU A 10 13.86 47.89 63.35
N GLY A 11 14.96 47.29 63.75
CA GLY A 11 15.22 46.95 65.13
C GLY A 11 16.42 46.04 65.33
N GLY A 12 17.57 46.64 65.45
CA GLY A 12 18.81 46.01 65.81
C GLY A 12 18.95 45.72 67.30
N LEU A 13 19.85 44.85 67.65
CA LEU A 13 20.69 44.97 68.82
C LEU A 13 21.90 44.05 68.72
N GLN A 14 23.05 44.70 68.92
CA GLN A 14 24.36 44.06 69.22
C GLN A 14 24.39 43.56 70.65
N ILE A 15 25.25 42.65 70.95
CA ILE A 15 26.34 42.64 72.00
C ILE A 15 26.75 41.19 72.32
N GLY A 16 28.01 40.92 72.31
CA GLY A 16 28.69 40.18 73.34
C GLY A 16 29.76 39.18 72.88
N ALA A 17 31.00 39.66 72.99
CA ALA A 17 32.22 38.84 72.89
C ALA A 17 32.31 37.78 73.97
N GLY A 18 32.88 36.64 73.63
CA GLY A 18 33.21 35.61 74.57
C GLY A 18 34.20 34.61 73.94
N ASP A 19 35.44 34.96 74.15
CA ASP A 19 36.63 34.15 73.90
C ASP A 19 36.66 32.88 74.81
N ARG A 20 36.80 31.68 74.17
CA ARG A 20 37.33 30.50 74.86
C ARG A 20 37.96 29.55 73.88
N GLN A 21 39.25 29.49 73.90
CA GLN A 21 40.09 28.41 73.41
C GLN A 21 39.72 27.12 74.14
N ASP A 22 39.51 26.05 73.41
CA ASP A 22 39.78 24.70 73.93
C ASP A 22 40.16 23.79 72.73
N GLU A 23 41.33 23.27 72.89
CA GLU A 23 41.92 22.26 72.02
C GLU A 23 41.19 20.93 72.17
N GLY A 24 40.99 20.26 71.06
CA GLY A 24 40.50 18.87 71.08
C GLY A 24 40.69 18.20 69.70
N PRO A 25 40.92 16.90 69.67
CA PRO A 25 41.83 16.22 68.75
C PRO A 25 41.22 15.82 67.39
N GLY A 26 42.17 15.75 66.48
CA GLY A 26 42.18 15.02 65.18
C GLY A 26 40.90 14.45 64.59
N TRP A 27 40.36 15.10 63.60
CA TRP A 27 39.39 14.45 62.67
C TRP A 27 40.15 14.00 61.45
N CYS A 28 40.15 12.66 61.28
CA CYS A 28 40.60 11.96 60.10
C CYS A 28 39.99 12.53 58.83
N ASP A 29 40.85 12.79 57.89
CA ASP A 29 40.59 13.18 56.51
C ASP A 29 39.85 12.03 55.83
N LEU A 30 38.52 12.04 55.92
CA LEU A 30 37.66 11.23 55.06
C LEU A 30 37.46 12.01 53.76
N ARG A 31 38.50 11.99 52.94
CA ARG A 31 38.32 12.28 51.49
C ARG A 31 37.46 11.16 50.90
N SER A 32 36.13 11.36 50.96
CA SER A 32 35.21 10.56 50.22
C SER A 32 35.56 10.70 48.72
N THR A 33 36.10 9.65 48.19
CA THR A 33 36.22 9.43 46.77
C THR A 33 34.81 9.47 46.17
N MET A 34 34.38 10.65 45.76
CA MET A 34 33.23 10.76 44.84
C MET A 34 33.67 10.14 43.50
N THR A 35 33.36 8.87 43.32
CA THR A 35 33.38 8.26 42.01
C THR A 35 32.31 8.96 41.20
N ASN A 36 32.74 9.81 40.29
CA ASN A 36 31.86 10.34 39.24
C ASN A 36 31.18 9.17 38.54
N PRO A 37 29.85 9.11 38.47
CA PRO A 37 29.22 8.17 37.60
C PRO A 37 29.65 8.53 36.17
N THR A 38 30.39 7.63 35.54
CA THR A 38 30.72 7.71 34.12
C THR A 38 29.42 7.76 33.34
N THR A 39 29.07 8.95 32.91
CA THR A 39 27.99 9.15 31.93
C THR A 39 28.32 8.31 30.68
N PRO A 40 27.44 7.43 30.24
CA PRO A 40 27.66 6.68 28.99
C PRO A 40 27.88 7.68 27.86
N SER A 41 29.00 7.51 27.15
CA SER A 41 29.44 8.42 26.11
C SER A 41 28.29 8.64 25.07
N GLU A 42 27.88 9.87 24.88
CA GLU A 42 26.86 10.28 23.88
C GLU A 42 27.16 9.77 22.47
N ALA A 43 28.41 9.50 22.14
CA ALA A 43 28.88 8.93 20.89
C ALA A 43 28.35 7.50 20.61
N ALA A 44 28.08 6.71 21.64
CA ALA A 44 27.53 5.36 21.52
C ALA A 44 26.02 5.38 21.23
N SER A 45 25.31 6.41 21.70
CA SER A 45 23.89 6.63 21.45
C SER A 45 23.62 6.99 20.00
N GLY A 46 24.43 7.88 19.42
CA GLY A 46 24.26 8.28 18.01
C GLY A 46 24.44 7.12 17.02
N LYS A 47 25.44 6.27 17.21
CA LYS A 47 25.67 5.10 16.33
C LYS A 47 24.52 4.11 16.35
N ARG A 48 23.94 3.84 17.51
CA ARG A 48 22.76 2.95 17.63
C ARG A 48 21.53 3.54 16.96
N LEU A 49 21.35 4.84 17.05
CA LEU A 49 20.24 5.55 16.42
C LEU A 49 20.33 5.47 14.90
N TRP A 50 21.50 5.71 14.32
CA TRP A 50 21.76 5.58 12.89
C TRP A 50 21.60 4.13 12.40
N LEU A 51 22.07 3.15 13.15
CA LEU A 51 21.88 1.73 12.82
C LEU A 51 20.41 1.35 12.80
N ASN A 52 19.62 1.82 13.77
CA ASN A 52 18.18 1.59 13.79
C ASN A 52 17.48 2.25 12.59
N LEU A 53 17.84 3.50 12.26
CA LEU A 53 17.28 4.18 11.08
C LEU A 53 17.59 3.44 9.78
N ILE A 54 18.85 2.96 9.63
CA ILE A 54 19.25 2.15 8.47
C ILE A 54 18.47 0.84 8.43
N LEU A 55 18.32 0.16 9.57
CA LEU A 55 17.54 -1.09 9.65
C LEU A 55 16.07 -0.88 9.26
N TRP A 56 15.43 0.17 9.78
CA TRP A 56 14.05 0.52 9.41
C TRP A 56 13.92 0.90 7.94
N ALA A 57 14.90 1.62 7.39
CA ALA A 57 14.93 1.96 5.97
C ALA A 57 15.08 0.72 5.09
N LEU A 58 15.96 -0.21 5.47
CA LEU A 58 16.13 -1.49 4.76
C LEU A 58 14.87 -2.35 4.87
N LEU A 59 14.22 -2.41 6.02
CA LEU A 59 12.96 -3.11 6.22
C LEU A 59 11.85 -2.51 5.36
N ALA A 60 11.75 -1.18 5.32
CA ALA A 60 10.78 -0.48 4.49
C ALA A 60 11.02 -0.74 2.98
N LEU A 61 12.29 -0.74 2.56
CA LEU A 61 12.67 -1.08 1.18
C LEU A 61 12.34 -2.53 0.84
N LEU A 62 12.61 -3.46 1.75
CA LEU A 62 12.29 -4.88 1.59
C LEU A 62 10.76 -5.08 1.47
N LEU A 63 10.00 -4.47 2.39
CA LEU A 63 8.53 -4.49 2.34
C LEU A 63 8.01 -3.91 1.03
N ARG A 64 8.53 -2.77 0.59
CA ARG A 64 8.18 -2.17 -0.68
C ARG A 64 8.45 -3.12 -1.85
N TRP A 65 9.58 -3.79 -1.85
CA TRP A 65 9.99 -4.68 -2.94
C TRP A 65 9.14 -5.96 -3.01
N VAL A 66 8.74 -6.49 -1.85
CA VAL A 66 7.92 -7.71 -1.74
C VAL A 66 6.43 -7.44 -1.97
N VAL A 67 5.93 -6.29 -1.49
CA VAL A 67 4.48 -6.00 -1.41
C VAL A 67 3.97 -5.20 -2.61
N ILE A 68 4.73 -4.20 -3.06
CA ILE A 68 4.27 -3.25 -4.09
C ILE A 68 5.28 -3.18 -5.22
N GLU A 69 4.78 -3.34 -6.45
CA GLU A 69 5.58 -3.22 -7.67
C GLU A 69 5.05 -2.06 -8.54
N PRO A 70 5.90 -1.06 -8.87
CA PRO A 70 5.53 -0.03 -9.82
C PRO A 70 5.57 -0.60 -11.25
N ARG A 71 4.53 -0.33 -12.03
CA ARG A 71 4.42 -0.71 -13.44
C ARG A 71 4.00 0.48 -14.30
N TRP A 72 4.35 0.46 -15.56
CA TRP A 72 3.89 1.41 -16.57
C TRP A 72 2.98 0.72 -17.58
N ILE A 73 2.06 1.48 -18.18
CA ILE A 73 1.05 0.95 -19.10
C ILE A 73 1.48 1.20 -20.54
N PRO A 74 1.83 0.15 -21.31
CA PRO A 74 2.32 0.30 -22.69
C PRO A 74 1.20 0.25 -23.73
N SER A 75 -0.04 -0.16 -23.38
CA SER A 75 -1.09 -0.43 -24.34
C SER A 75 -2.41 0.28 -24.03
N GLY A 76 -3.25 0.48 -25.04
CA GLY A 76 -4.56 1.10 -24.91
C GLY A 76 -5.71 0.16 -24.57
N SER A 77 -5.46 -1.12 -24.25
CA SER A 77 -6.52 -2.10 -23.99
C SER A 77 -7.37 -1.83 -22.75
N MET A 78 -6.89 -0.95 -21.86
CA MET A 78 -7.59 -0.53 -20.64
C MET A 78 -8.13 0.90 -20.72
N LEU A 79 -8.19 1.49 -21.91
CA LEU A 79 -8.85 2.78 -22.11
C LEU A 79 -10.35 2.68 -21.81
N PRO A 80 -10.93 3.70 -21.18
CA PRO A 80 -10.36 4.98 -20.74
C PRO A 80 -9.73 4.95 -19.35
N THR A 81 -9.89 3.87 -18.59
CA THR A 81 -9.46 3.78 -17.19
C THR A 81 -7.95 3.98 -17.05
N LEU A 82 -7.17 3.26 -17.84
CA LEU A 82 -5.72 3.43 -17.93
C LEU A 82 -5.33 3.89 -19.32
N GLN A 83 -4.49 4.90 -19.39
CA GLN A 83 -3.94 5.44 -20.64
C GLN A 83 -2.49 4.97 -20.82
N LEU A 84 -2.00 5.10 -22.05
CA LEU A 84 -0.59 4.86 -22.34
C LEU A 84 0.28 5.74 -21.46
N ASN A 85 1.38 5.16 -20.98
CA ASN A 85 2.35 5.79 -20.07
C ASN A 85 1.82 6.13 -18.67
N ASP A 86 0.60 5.74 -18.29
CA ASP A 86 0.21 5.75 -16.88
C ASP A 86 1.16 4.87 -16.07
N ARG A 87 1.47 5.30 -14.85
CA ARG A 87 2.26 4.52 -13.90
C ARG A 87 1.38 4.12 -12.72
N ILE A 88 1.38 2.85 -12.42
CA ILE A 88 0.52 2.23 -11.43
C ILE A 88 1.32 1.50 -10.37
N LEU A 89 0.71 1.34 -9.20
CA LEU A 89 1.20 0.47 -8.14
C LEU A 89 0.40 -0.83 -8.14
N VAL A 90 1.11 -1.93 -8.20
CA VAL A 90 0.57 -3.29 -8.19
C VAL A 90 0.87 -3.93 -6.84
N GLU A 91 -0.17 -4.35 -6.15
CA GLU A 91 -0.10 -5.07 -4.88
C GLU A 91 -0.03 -6.57 -5.17
N LYS A 92 0.97 -7.26 -4.57
CA LYS A 92 1.27 -8.67 -4.84
C LYS A 92 0.89 -9.63 -3.72
N LEU A 93 0.45 -9.14 -2.59
CA LEU A 93 0.16 -9.99 -1.42
C LEU A 93 -1.14 -10.77 -1.57
N ARG A 94 -2.19 -10.16 -2.09
CA ARG A 94 -3.51 -10.77 -2.22
C ARG A 94 -3.48 -12.09 -2.98
N PRO A 95 -2.90 -12.17 -4.20
CA PRO A 95 -2.84 -13.42 -4.93
C PRO A 95 -1.98 -14.48 -4.26
N ARG A 96 -0.97 -14.07 -3.48
CA ARG A 96 -0.02 -14.99 -2.84
C ARG A 96 -0.52 -15.60 -1.53
N ILE A 97 -1.35 -14.86 -0.78
CA ILE A 97 -1.86 -15.31 0.53
C ILE A 97 -3.10 -16.16 0.36
N SER A 98 -3.83 -16.00 -0.73
CA SER A 98 -5.03 -16.75 -1.01
C SER A 98 -4.72 -18.10 -1.61
N HIS A 99 -4.45 -19.10 -0.76
CA HIS A 99 -4.56 -20.53 -1.11
C HIS A 99 -6.01 -21.01 -1.01
N SER A 100 -6.95 -20.16 -0.72
CA SER A 100 -8.36 -20.46 -0.59
C SER A 100 -9.06 -20.26 -1.92
N ARG A 101 -9.85 -21.21 -2.36
CA ARG A 101 -10.56 -21.25 -3.65
C ARG A 101 -11.44 -20.04 -4.00
N HIS A 102 -11.55 -19.05 -3.11
CA HIS A 102 -12.46 -17.88 -3.26
C HIS A 102 -11.86 -16.60 -2.63
N GLY A 103 -10.53 -16.47 -2.54
CA GLY A 103 -9.95 -15.44 -1.72
C GLY A 103 -9.54 -14.18 -2.46
N HIS A 104 -10.11 -13.08 -2.08
CA HIS A 104 -9.62 -11.69 -2.16
C HIS A 104 -9.57 -10.98 -3.54
N LEU A 105 -9.83 -11.65 -4.66
CA LEU A 105 -10.09 -10.98 -5.93
C LEU A 105 -11.60 -10.72 -6.06
N HIS A 106 -11.93 -9.52 -6.49
CA HIS A 106 -13.31 -9.10 -6.64
C HIS A 106 -13.60 -8.74 -8.10
N ARG A 107 -14.85 -8.82 -8.47
CA ARG A 107 -15.31 -8.26 -9.74
C ARG A 107 -14.95 -6.78 -9.78
N GLY A 108 -14.44 -6.31 -10.92
CA GLY A 108 -13.94 -4.94 -11.06
C GLY A 108 -12.49 -4.71 -10.68
N ASP A 109 -11.82 -5.65 -9.99
CA ASP A 109 -10.39 -5.53 -9.73
C ASP A 109 -9.60 -5.54 -11.05
N VAL A 110 -8.63 -4.65 -11.15
CA VAL A 110 -7.70 -4.62 -12.29
C VAL A 110 -6.48 -5.46 -11.94
N VAL A 111 -6.31 -6.57 -12.64
CA VAL A 111 -5.24 -7.54 -12.35
C VAL A 111 -4.11 -7.46 -13.38
N VAL A 112 -2.89 -7.65 -12.88
CA VAL A 112 -1.68 -7.86 -13.68
C VAL A 112 -1.35 -9.34 -13.62
N PHE A 113 -1.12 -9.97 -14.77
CA PHE A 113 -0.94 -11.40 -14.86
C PHE A 113 0.08 -11.80 -15.94
N ALA A 114 0.65 -12.99 -15.81
CA ALA A 114 1.47 -13.62 -16.83
C ALA A 114 0.58 -14.20 -17.95
N PRO A 115 1.01 -14.19 -19.22
CA PRO A 115 0.22 -14.74 -20.30
C PRO A 115 -0.19 -16.19 -20.04
N PRO A 116 -1.46 -16.57 -20.24
CA PRO A 116 -1.86 -17.96 -20.16
C PRO A 116 -1.25 -18.77 -21.31
N SER A 117 -1.22 -20.10 -21.17
CA SER A 117 -0.56 -21.01 -22.11
C SER A 117 -1.04 -20.83 -23.56
N GLN A 118 -2.29 -20.47 -23.77
CA GLN A 118 -2.87 -20.22 -25.09
C GLN A 118 -2.19 -19.03 -25.80
N LEU A 119 -1.92 -17.94 -25.04
CA LEU A 119 -1.21 -16.79 -25.60
C LEU A 119 0.27 -17.07 -25.82
N VAL A 120 0.91 -17.83 -24.94
CA VAL A 120 2.31 -18.25 -25.12
C VAL A 120 2.44 -19.11 -26.37
N ALA A 121 1.49 -20.05 -26.60
CA ALA A 121 1.44 -20.87 -27.81
C ALA A 121 1.20 -20.04 -29.07
N ALA A 122 0.50 -18.90 -28.96
CA ALA A 122 0.30 -17.93 -30.04
C ALA A 122 1.49 -16.98 -30.24
N GLY A 123 2.62 -17.17 -29.52
CA GLY A 123 3.86 -16.40 -29.70
C GLY A 123 4.04 -15.22 -28.75
N TYR A 124 3.20 -15.08 -27.71
CA TYR A 124 3.44 -14.07 -26.68
C TYR A 124 4.65 -14.42 -25.81
N ASP A 125 5.42 -13.41 -25.44
CA ASP A 125 6.54 -13.59 -24.49
C ASP A 125 5.99 -14.06 -23.13
N PRO A 126 6.39 -15.23 -22.62
CA PRO A 126 5.94 -15.74 -21.32
C PRO A 126 6.32 -14.86 -20.14
N LYS A 127 7.30 -13.96 -20.32
CA LYS A 127 7.71 -12.97 -19.30
C LYS A 127 6.94 -11.65 -19.41
N ALA A 128 6.12 -11.47 -20.44
CA ALA A 128 5.27 -10.29 -20.56
C ALA A 128 4.29 -10.21 -19.38
N ALA A 129 3.96 -9.00 -18.98
CA ALA A 129 2.89 -8.78 -18.01
C ALA A 129 1.72 -8.10 -18.71
N LEU A 130 0.56 -8.73 -18.65
CA LEU A 130 -0.69 -8.21 -19.19
C LEU A 130 -1.53 -7.60 -18.07
N ILE A 131 -2.43 -6.69 -18.43
CA ILE A 131 -3.33 -6.03 -17.49
C ILE A 131 -4.76 -6.03 -18.05
N LYS A 132 -5.71 -6.50 -17.23
CA LYS A 132 -7.14 -6.55 -17.55
C LYS A 132 -7.98 -6.40 -16.30
N ARG A 133 -9.29 -6.21 -16.48
CA ARG A 133 -10.28 -6.16 -15.39
C ARG A 133 -10.93 -7.51 -15.21
N VAL A 134 -11.09 -7.94 -13.96
CA VAL A 134 -11.88 -9.10 -13.57
C VAL A 134 -13.37 -8.76 -13.76
N VAL A 135 -14.04 -9.45 -14.64
CA VAL A 135 -15.49 -9.30 -14.90
C VAL A 135 -16.29 -10.51 -14.47
N GLY A 136 -15.64 -11.68 -14.34
CA GLY A 136 -16.23 -12.92 -13.84
C GLY A 136 -15.32 -13.62 -12.86
N LEU A 137 -15.93 -14.19 -11.85
CA LEU A 137 -15.33 -15.06 -10.82
C LEU A 137 -15.72 -16.50 -11.06
N PRO A 138 -15.08 -17.48 -10.41
CA PRO A 138 -15.46 -18.88 -10.52
C PRO A 138 -16.96 -19.11 -10.33
N GLY A 139 -17.56 -19.89 -11.25
CA GLY A 139 -18.99 -20.20 -11.25
C GLY A 139 -19.89 -19.15 -11.91
N ASP A 140 -19.40 -17.97 -12.26
CA ASP A 140 -20.18 -17.00 -13.02
C ASP A 140 -20.46 -17.51 -14.45
N GLU A 141 -21.67 -17.32 -14.92
CA GLU A 141 -22.03 -17.45 -16.32
C GLU A 141 -21.97 -16.06 -16.99
N LEU A 142 -21.21 -15.93 -18.05
CA LEU A 142 -20.99 -14.68 -18.76
C LEU A 142 -21.41 -14.81 -20.23
N ALA A 143 -22.08 -13.77 -20.72
CA ALA A 143 -22.43 -13.63 -22.13
C ALA A 143 -22.30 -12.18 -22.56
N VAL A 144 -22.11 -11.95 -23.86
CA VAL A 144 -22.24 -10.62 -24.46
C VAL A 144 -23.34 -10.66 -25.49
N ASP A 145 -24.37 -9.88 -25.22
CA ASP A 145 -25.55 -9.80 -26.07
C ASP A 145 -26.02 -8.34 -26.17
N GLU A 146 -26.49 -7.93 -27.36
CA GLU A 146 -26.94 -6.55 -27.63
C GLU A 146 -25.92 -5.46 -27.19
N GLY A 147 -24.64 -5.76 -27.26
CA GLY A 147 -23.57 -4.79 -26.93
C GLY A 147 -23.30 -4.60 -25.44
N VAL A 148 -23.89 -5.42 -24.57
CA VAL A 148 -23.70 -5.37 -23.11
C VAL A 148 -23.21 -6.71 -22.57
N LEU A 149 -22.42 -6.64 -21.48
CA LEU A 149 -22.03 -7.82 -20.72
C LEU A 149 -23.19 -8.25 -19.84
N ARG A 150 -23.54 -9.54 -19.89
CA ARG A 150 -24.47 -10.18 -18.95
C ARG A 150 -23.70 -11.11 -18.05
N ARG A 151 -24.08 -11.17 -16.78
CA ARG A 151 -23.56 -12.11 -15.78
C ARG A 151 -24.71 -12.75 -15.05
N ASN A 152 -24.76 -14.08 -15.07
CA ASN A 152 -25.85 -14.87 -14.46
C ASN A 152 -27.25 -14.41 -14.95
N GLY A 153 -27.35 -14.05 -16.22
CA GLY A 153 -28.55 -13.54 -16.86
C GLY A 153 -28.83 -12.04 -16.66
N ALA A 154 -28.20 -11.37 -15.70
CA ALA A 154 -28.38 -9.95 -15.45
C ALA A 154 -27.39 -9.07 -16.24
N VAL A 155 -27.81 -7.89 -16.65
CA VAL A 155 -26.92 -6.89 -17.27
C VAL A 155 -25.95 -6.34 -16.23
N VAL A 156 -24.66 -6.32 -16.58
CA VAL A 156 -23.62 -5.72 -15.74
C VAL A 156 -23.52 -4.24 -16.06
N GLU A 157 -23.68 -3.39 -15.05
CA GLU A 157 -23.46 -1.96 -15.21
C GLU A 157 -21.96 -1.64 -15.22
N GLU A 158 -21.50 -1.08 -16.33
CA GLU A 158 -20.08 -0.78 -16.56
C GLU A 158 -19.89 0.69 -16.97
N PRO A 159 -20.06 1.64 -16.02
CA PRO A 159 -20.07 3.08 -16.31
C PRO A 159 -18.73 3.63 -16.81
N TRP A 160 -17.66 2.83 -16.73
CA TRP A 160 -16.34 3.21 -17.23
C TRP A 160 -16.16 2.94 -18.73
N LEU A 161 -17.04 2.15 -19.36
CA LEU A 161 -16.98 1.90 -20.80
C LEU A 161 -17.39 3.17 -21.56
N ARG A 162 -16.75 3.38 -22.70
CA ARG A 162 -17.07 4.50 -23.60
C ARG A 162 -17.99 4.10 -24.73
N GLU A 163 -17.95 2.84 -25.12
CA GLU A 163 -18.62 2.31 -26.31
C GLU A 163 -19.27 0.98 -25.97
N ALA A 164 -20.37 0.69 -26.61
CA ALA A 164 -20.98 -0.62 -26.57
C ALA A 164 -20.05 -1.69 -27.17
N ILE A 165 -20.20 -2.92 -26.73
CA ILE A 165 -19.43 -4.05 -27.22
C ILE A 165 -19.96 -4.38 -28.64
N THR A 166 -19.07 -4.54 -29.63
CA THR A 166 -19.44 -4.76 -31.04
C THR A 166 -19.44 -6.23 -31.45
N TYR A 167 -19.12 -7.13 -30.53
CA TYR A 167 -19.16 -8.59 -30.74
C TYR A 167 -20.17 -9.25 -29.80
N ALA A 168 -20.61 -10.45 -30.17
CA ALA A 168 -21.41 -11.33 -29.33
C ALA A 168 -20.50 -12.41 -28.72
N MET A 169 -20.86 -12.89 -27.54
CA MET A 169 -20.19 -14.01 -26.84
C MET A 169 -21.29 -14.90 -26.27
N GLU A 170 -21.28 -16.15 -26.70
CA GLU A 170 -22.18 -17.17 -26.17
C GLU A 170 -21.95 -17.35 -24.65
N PRO A 171 -22.98 -17.80 -23.92
CA PRO A 171 -22.83 -18.04 -22.48
C PRO A 171 -21.66 -18.98 -22.16
N VAL A 172 -20.79 -18.56 -21.29
CA VAL A 172 -19.64 -19.32 -20.83
C VAL A 172 -19.57 -19.30 -19.31
N THR A 173 -19.42 -20.47 -18.69
CA THR A 173 -19.21 -20.59 -17.25
C THR A 173 -17.74 -20.51 -16.91
N VAL A 174 -17.39 -19.65 -15.97
CA VAL A 174 -16.00 -19.49 -15.48
C VAL A 174 -15.63 -20.71 -14.63
N PRO A 175 -14.53 -21.43 -14.94
CA PRO A 175 -14.07 -22.56 -14.15
C PRO A 175 -13.70 -22.20 -12.71
N ASP A 176 -13.71 -23.17 -11.79
CA ASP A 176 -13.47 -22.99 -10.34
C ASP A 176 -12.09 -22.41 -9.97
N ASP A 177 -11.08 -22.56 -10.86
CA ASP A 177 -9.70 -22.14 -10.64
C ASP A 177 -9.27 -20.99 -11.58
N ALA A 178 -10.24 -20.33 -12.19
CA ALA A 178 -10.00 -19.32 -13.20
C ALA A 178 -10.82 -18.05 -13.00
N LEU A 179 -10.40 -17.00 -13.68
CA LEU A 179 -11.08 -15.71 -13.76
C LEU A 179 -11.46 -15.41 -15.19
N TRP A 180 -12.51 -14.63 -15.38
CA TRP A 180 -12.79 -14.03 -16.67
C TRP A 180 -12.35 -12.58 -16.64
N VAL A 181 -11.40 -12.23 -17.50
CA VAL A 181 -10.80 -10.90 -17.54
C VAL A 181 -11.00 -10.24 -18.89
N MET A 182 -11.39 -8.97 -18.87
CA MET A 182 -11.64 -8.19 -20.08
C MET A 182 -10.95 -6.83 -19.99
N GLY A 183 -10.54 -6.31 -21.17
CA GLY A 183 -10.05 -4.94 -21.24
C GLY A 183 -11.22 -3.95 -21.16
N ASP A 184 -10.97 -2.76 -20.62
CA ASP A 184 -11.97 -1.69 -20.60
C ASP A 184 -12.20 -1.11 -22.00
N ASN A 185 -11.24 -1.25 -22.90
CA ASN A 185 -11.40 -0.99 -24.33
C ASN A 185 -11.88 -2.28 -25.03
N ARG A 186 -13.15 -2.65 -24.82
CA ARG A 186 -13.76 -3.93 -25.24
C ARG A 186 -13.46 -4.30 -26.67
N ASN A 187 -13.63 -3.36 -27.58
CA ASN A 187 -13.52 -3.59 -29.03
C ASN A 187 -12.04 -3.62 -29.53
N ALA A 188 -11.09 -3.26 -28.67
CA ALA A 188 -9.64 -3.25 -28.99
C ALA A 188 -8.81 -3.89 -27.86
N SER A 189 -9.25 -5.05 -27.37
CA SER A 189 -8.60 -5.79 -26.30
C SER A 189 -8.48 -7.26 -26.67
N LEU A 190 -7.26 -7.78 -26.55
CA LEU A 190 -7.01 -9.22 -26.58
C LEU A 190 -7.15 -9.75 -25.15
N ASP A 191 -8.27 -10.37 -24.82
CA ASP A 191 -8.63 -10.82 -23.49
C ASP A 191 -9.44 -12.12 -23.49
N SER A 192 -10.09 -12.48 -22.38
CA SER A 192 -10.74 -13.78 -22.20
C SER A 192 -11.77 -14.14 -23.27
N HIS A 193 -12.40 -13.15 -23.90
CA HIS A 193 -13.37 -13.45 -24.99
C HIS A 193 -12.73 -14.11 -26.21
N LEU A 194 -11.39 -13.95 -26.37
CA LEU A 194 -10.63 -14.56 -27.48
C LEU A 194 -9.83 -15.79 -27.07
N TRP A 195 -9.24 -15.79 -25.87
CA TRP A 195 -8.33 -16.88 -25.45
C TRP A 195 -8.85 -17.71 -24.27
N GLY A 196 -10.03 -17.37 -23.70
CA GLY A 196 -10.69 -18.15 -22.66
C GLY A 196 -10.37 -17.67 -21.23
N PRO A 197 -10.67 -18.51 -20.22
CA PRO A 197 -10.49 -18.18 -18.82
C PRO A 197 -9.00 -18.05 -18.45
N LEU A 198 -8.70 -17.11 -17.54
CA LEU A 198 -7.38 -16.89 -16.98
C LEU A 198 -7.21 -17.76 -15.73
N PRO A 199 -6.27 -18.70 -15.69
CA PRO A 199 -5.96 -19.41 -14.44
C PRO A 199 -5.55 -18.44 -13.33
N GLU A 200 -6.09 -18.58 -12.11
CA GLU A 200 -5.74 -17.71 -10.98
C GLU A 200 -4.25 -17.71 -10.67
N THR A 201 -3.56 -18.82 -10.92
CA THR A 201 -2.11 -18.96 -10.73
C THR A 201 -1.28 -18.04 -11.60
N ASN A 202 -1.84 -17.53 -12.70
CA ASN A 202 -1.17 -16.57 -13.56
C ASN A 202 -1.20 -15.14 -13.01
N VAL A 203 -2.03 -14.86 -11.99
CA VAL A 203 -2.15 -13.52 -11.43
C VAL A 203 -0.90 -13.14 -10.64
N ILE A 204 -0.27 -12.04 -11.03
CA ILE A 204 0.92 -11.47 -10.38
C ILE A 204 0.52 -10.54 -9.25
N GLY A 205 -0.53 -9.74 -9.44
CA GLY A 205 -1.00 -8.78 -8.45
C GLY A 205 -2.19 -7.96 -8.94
N THR A 206 -2.70 -7.13 -8.03
CA THR A 206 -3.82 -6.22 -8.29
C THR A 206 -3.33 -4.78 -8.41
N ALA A 207 -3.73 -4.07 -9.45
CA ALA A 207 -3.45 -2.66 -9.61
C ALA A 207 -4.35 -1.86 -8.67
N ILE A 208 -3.74 -1.18 -7.70
CA ILE A 208 -4.48 -0.49 -6.63
C ILE A 208 -4.50 1.01 -6.77
N TRP A 209 -3.46 1.59 -7.39
CA TRP A 209 -3.28 3.03 -7.44
C TRP A 209 -2.56 3.47 -8.70
N ARG A 210 -3.01 4.58 -9.31
CA ARG A 210 -2.27 5.28 -10.36
C ARG A 210 -1.55 6.48 -9.74
N TYR A 211 -0.22 6.49 -9.82
CA TYR A 211 0.59 7.56 -9.22
C TYR A 211 1.15 8.56 -10.24
N TRP A 212 1.04 8.29 -11.52
CA TRP A 212 1.43 9.20 -12.59
C TRP A 212 0.48 9.03 -13.79
N PRO A 213 0.12 10.11 -14.49
CA PRO A 213 0.50 11.51 -14.27
C PRO A 213 -0.24 12.14 -13.07
N PRO A 214 0.28 13.26 -12.47
CA PRO A 214 -0.31 13.85 -11.27
C PRO A 214 -1.77 14.30 -11.40
N ASN A 215 -2.16 14.77 -12.58
CA ASN A 215 -3.55 15.19 -12.87
C ASN A 215 -4.55 14.01 -12.93
N ARG A 216 -4.06 12.78 -12.90
CA ARG A 216 -4.85 11.54 -12.89
C ARG A 216 -4.53 10.65 -11.69
N PHE A 217 -3.85 11.19 -10.69
CA PHE A 217 -3.52 10.49 -9.46
C PHE A 217 -4.78 10.00 -8.74
N GLY A 218 -4.81 8.73 -8.35
CA GLY A 218 -5.97 8.18 -7.65
C GLY A 218 -6.03 6.65 -7.62
N PRO A 219 -7.00 6.11 -6.86
CA PRO A 219 -7.25 4.68 -6.78
C PRO A 219 -7.79 4.14 -8.10
N LEU A 220 -7.48 2.86 -8.36
CA LEU A 220 -7.98 2.14 -9.55
C LEU A 220 -9.14 1.19 -9.21
N ARG A 221 -9.48 1.10 -7.92
CA ARG A 221 -10.56 0.25 -7.46
C ARG A 221 -11.90 0.91 -7.75
N ILE A 222 -12.79 0.18 -8.39
CA ILE A 222 -14.19 0.56 -8.50
C ILE A 222 -14.88 0.06 -7.23
N PRO A 223 -15.73 0.86 -6.57
CA PRO A 223 -16.51 0.40 -5.43
C PRO A 223 -17.33 -0.84 -5.81
N ALA A 224 -17.28 -1.89 -5.02
CA ALA A 224 -17.95 -3.17 -5.26
C ALA A 224 -19.48 -3.04 -5.40
N ASN A 225 -20.06 -1.99 -4.81
CA ASN A 225 -21.51 -1.74 -4.80
C ASN A 225 -22.16 -1.63 -6.20
N ASN A 226 -21.36 -1.47 -7.25
CA ASN A 226 -21.86 -1.36 -8.63
C ASN A 226 -21.69 -2.65 -9.44
N LEU A 227 -21.17 -3.73 -8.83
CA LEU A 227 -20.79 -4.93 -9.57
C LEU A 227 -21.46 -6.21 -9.04
N ASP A 228 -22.16 -6.13 -7.93
CA ASP A 228 -22.83 -7.26 -7.27
C ASP A 228 -24.36 -7.23 -7.47
N GLY A 229 -24.80 -6.77 -8.64
CA GLY A 229 -26.18 -6.84 -9.09
C GLY A 229 -26.56 -8.24 -9.56
#